data_64c1cb6c0930017503e430b6fdbc6403
#
_entry.id   64c1cb6c0930017503e430b6fdbc6403
#
_cell.length_a   1.000
_cell.length_b   1.000
_cell.length_c   1.000
_cell.angle_alpha   90.00
_cell.angle_beta   90.00
_cell.angle_gamma   90.00
#
_symmetry.space_group_name_H-M   'P 1'
#
loop_
_entity.id
_entity.type
_entity.pdbx_description
1 polymer ?
#
loop_
_entity_poly.entity_id
_entity_poly.type
_entity_poly.pdbx_seq_one_letter_code
_entity_poly.pdbx_strand_id
1 'polypeptide(L)'
;MTIAEITEQMIAYSEGSLHDIAHFIKVHSYARTIALLEGVDDETRETVETAALVHDIACPVLRPRFGGTAPGKEQEREGGPMARALLEKCGVPSPRIDRVVFLVEHHHTYTGVDGKDWQILLEADFLVNAHESSLPRYAVEAFRRNVFRTASGIRLLNEMYLENAQE
;
A
#
# COMPACT_ATOMS: atom_id res chain seq x y z
N MET A 1 -17.06 -10.96 -3.33
CA MET A 1 -15.68 -10.94 -3.82
C MET A 1 -14.72 -11.03 -2.65
N THR A 2 -13.80 -11.96 -2.70
CA THR A 2 -12.79 -12.20 -1.67
C THR A 2 -11.47 -11.48 -2.00
N ILE A 3 -10.63 -11.29 -1.01
CA ILE A 3 -9.26 -10.77 -1.20
C ILE A 3 -8.48 -11.63 -2.20
N ALA A 4 -8.66 -12.96 -2.17
CA ALA A 4 -8.00 -13.86 -3.11
C ALA A 4 -8.40 -13.60 -4.59
N GLU A 5 -9.68 -13.36 -4.86
CA GLU A 5 -10.16 -13.03 -6.19
C GLU A 5 -9.65 -11.65 -6.68
N ILE A 6 -9.57 -10.66 -5.80
CA ILE A 6 -8.97 -9.35 -6.12
C ILE A 6 -7.48 -9.53 -6.43
N THR A 7 -6.77 -10.34 -5.63
CA THR A 7 -5.36 -10.64 -5.87
C THR A 7 -5.14 -11.28 -7.24
N GLU A 8 -5.98 -12.26 -7.62
CA GLU A 8 -5.92 -12.90 -8.94
C GLU A 8 -6.12 -11.87 -10.08
N GLN A 9 -7.10 -10.97 -9.93
CA GLN A 9 -7.34 -9.91 -10.91
C GLN A 9 -6.15 -8.93 -11.01
N MET A 10 -5.52 -8.58 -9.90
CA MET A 10 -4.33 -7.73 -9.90
C MET A 10 -3.11 -8.41 -10.53
N ILE A 11 -2.93 -9.72 -10.30
CA ILE A 11 -1.88 -10.49 -10.97
C ILE A 11 -2.10 -10.48 -12.49
N ALA A 12 -3.33 -10.73 -12.94
CA ALA A 12 -3.70 -10.66 -14.36
C ALA A 12 -3.48 -9.26 -14.95
N TYR A 13 -3.88 -8.21 -14.20
CA TYR A 13 -3.69 -6.82 -14.59
C TYR A 13 -2.21 -6.45 -14.78
N SER A 14 -1.32 -7.02 -13.97
CA SER A 14 0.12 -6.73 -14.00
C SER A 14 0.87 -7.33 -15.18
N GLU A 15 0.21 -8.11 -16.05
CA GLU A 15 0.75 -8.66 -17.31
C GLU A 15 2.16 -9.28 -17.19
N GLY A 16 2.41 -9.98 -16.08
CA GLY A 16 3.69 -10.66 -15.82
C GLY A 16 4.79 -9.76 -15.22
N SER A 17 4.49 -8.53 -14.82
CA SER A 17 5.42 -7.71 -14.04
C SER A 17 5.66 -8.31 -12.66
N LEU A 18 6.67 -9.18 -12.53
CA LEU A 18 6.99 -9.85 -11.26
C LEU A 18 7.36 -8.85 -10.14
N HIS A 19 7.95 -7.72 -10.49
CA HIS A 19 8.27 -6.66 -9.53
C HIS A 19 7.00 -6.09 -8.91
N ASP A 20 6.02 -5.68 -9.72
CA ASP A 20 4.76 -5.10 -9.23
C ASP A 20 3.95 -6.13 -8.43
N ILE A 21 3.89 -7.39 -8.93
CA ILE A 21 3.22 -8.49 -8.24
C ILE A 21 3.85 -8.72 -6.86
N ALA A 22 5.17 -8.82 -6.79
CA ALA A 22 5.88 -9.02 -5.53
C ALA A 22 5.68 -7.83 -4.59
N HIS A 23 5.65 -6.60 -5.11
CA HIS A 23 5.42 -5.39 -4.33
C HIS A 23 4.06 -5.42 -3.65
N PHE A 24 2.96 -5.47 -4.41
CA PHE A 24 1.63 -5.40 -3.79
C PHE A 24 1.30 -6.61 -2.90
N ILE A 25 1.83 -7.80 -3.18
CA ILE A 25 1.68 -8.97 -2.30
C ILE A 25 2.38 -8.73 -0.95
N LYS A 26 3.58 -8.16 -0.95
CA LYS A 26 4.29 -7.80 0.29
C LYS A 26 3.57 -6.71 1.06
N VAL A 27 3.13 -5.64 0.38
CA VAL A 27 2.37 -4.55 1.02
C VAL A 27 1.08 -5.10 1.64
N HIS A 28 0.33 -5.92 0.92
CA HIS A 28 -0.86 -6.59 1.44
C HIS A 28 -0.56 -7.43 2.70
N SER A 29 0.52 -8.21 2.67
CA SER A 29 0.91 -9.05 3.81
C SER A 29 1.22 -8.22 5.06
N TYR A 30 1.98 -7.12 4.93
CA TYR A 30 2.25 -6.21 6.04
C TYR A 30 1.01 -5.45 6.50
N ALA A 31 0.17 -4.97 5.58
CA ALA A 31 -1.07 -4.28 5.91
C ALA A 31 -2.00 -5.19 6.74
N ARG A 32 -2.19 -6.43 6.30
CA ARG A 32 -2.95 -7.44 7.04
C ARG A 32 -2.34 -7.73 8.42
N THR A 33 -1.02 -7.88 8.49
CA THR A 33 -0.31 -8.16 9.75
C THR A 33 -0.51 -7.02 10.75
N ILE A 34 -0.28 -5.78 10.32
CA ILE A 34 -0.46 -4.60 11.18
C ILE A 34 -1.93 -4.49 11.60
N ALA A 35 -2.89 -4.63 10.68
CA ALA A 35 -4.31 -4.53 10.96
C ALA A 35 -4.77 -5.54 12.04
N LEU A 36 -4.32 -6.79 11.93
CA LEU A 36 -4.60 -7.83 12.93
C LEU A 36 -3.97 -7.52 14.29
N LEU A 37 -2.72 -7.08 14.32
CA LEU A 37 -2.01 -6.73 15.56
C LEU A 37 -2.57 -5.48 16.24
N GLU A 38 -3.09 -4.53 15.47
CA GLU A 38 -3.76 -3.31 15.97
C GLU A 38 -5.22 -3.56 16.35
N GLY A 39 -5.78 -4.76 16.08
CA GLY A 39 -7.13 -5.13 16.46
C GLY A 39 -8.21 -4.30 15.78
N VAL A 40 -8.00 -3.91 14.53
CA VAL A 40 -9.05 -3.23 13.75
C VAL A 40 -10.19 -4.20 13.43
N ASP A 41 -11.40 -3.66 13.20
CA ASP A 41 -12.54 -4.47 12.80
C ASP A 41 -12.35 -5.07 11.39
N ASP A 42 -13.20 -6.05 11.07
CA ASP A 42 -13.10 -6.79 9.81
C ASP A 42 -13.32 -5.90 8.59
N GLU A 43 -14.20 -4.89 8.68
CA GLU A 43 -14.47 -3.97 7.56
C GLU A 43 -13.24 -3.10 7.27
N THR A 44 -12.64 -2.52 8.31
CA THR A 44 -11.40 -1.74 8.20
C THR A 44 -10.26 -2.59 7.66
N ARG A 45 -10.11 -3.84 8.15
CA ARG A 45 -9.09 -4.77 7.68
C ARG A 45 -9.26 -5.10 6.21
N GLU A 46 -10.45 -5.52 5.78
CA GLU A 46 -10.72 -5.85 4.38
C GLU A 46 -10.54 -4.63 3.46
N THR A 47 -10.84 -3.43 3.94
CA THR A 47 -10.63 -2.19 3.21
C THR A 47 -9.13 -1.93 2.98
N VAL A 48 -8.31 -2.01 4.02
CA VAL A 48 -6.86 -1.78 3.85
C VAL A 48 -6.18 -2.91 3.08
N GLU A 49 -6.60 -4.16 3.25
CA GLU A 49 -6.11 -5.29 2.45
C GLU A 49 -6.40 -5.08 0.96
N THR A 50 -7.62 -4.63 0.63
CA THR A 50 -8.00 -4.30 -0.75
C THR A 50 -7.18 -3.13 -1.29
N ALA A 51 -7.04 -2.06 -0.51
CA ALA A 51 -6.24 -0.90 -0.90
C ALA A 51 -4.78 -1.28 -1.15
N ALA A 52 -4.18 -2.10 -0.29
CA ALA A 52 -2.81 -2.57 -0.43
C ALA A 52 -2.55 -3.34 -1.74
N LEU A 53 -3.56 -4.06 -2.24
CA LEU A 53 -3.45 -4.75 -3.53
C LEU A 53 -3.47 -3.79 -4.73
N VAL A 54 -4.24 -2.68 -4.64
CA VAL A 54 -4.52 -1.83 -5.81
C VAL A 54 -3.85 -0.44 -5.74
N HIS A 55 -3.12 -0.10 -4.66
CA HIS A 55 -2.61 1.27 -4.46
C HIS A 55 -1.72 1.76 -5.61
N ASP A 56 -0.89 0.88 -6.16
CA ASP A 56 0.06 1.15 -7.24
C ASP A 56 -0.47 0.80 -8.64
N ILE A 57 -1.78 0.63 -8.81
CA ILE A 57 -2.40 0.19 -10.08
C ILE A 57 -2.04 1.07 -11.27
N ALA A 58 -1.71 2.34 -11.06
CA ALA A 58 -1.30 3.26 -12.11
C ALA A 58 0.17 3.11 -12.55
N CYS A 59 1.03 2.48 -11.75
CA CYS A 59 2.47 2.42 -12.01
C CYS A 59 2.84 1.84 -13.39
N PRO A 60 2.25 0.73 -13.87
CA PRO A 60 2.57 0.18 -15.20
C PRO A 60 2.28 1.17 -16.35
N VAL A 61 1.23 1.98 -16.20
CA VAL A 61 0.82 2.98 -17.21
C VAL A 61 1.68 4.24 -17.13
N LEU A 62 2.11 4.62 -15.93
CA LEU A 62 2.90 5.84 -15.71
C LEU A 62 4.37 5.69 -16.11
N ARG A 63 5.00 4.54 -15.83
CA ARG A 63 6.43 4.34 -16.09
C ARG A 63 6.85 4.63 -17.54
N PRO A 64 6.16 4.17 -18.58
CA PRO A 64 6.51 4.52 -19.95
C PRO A 64 6.41 6.01 -20.26
N ARG A 65 5.52 6.73 -19.57
CA ARG A 65 5.27 8.18 -19.76
C ARG A 65 6.27 9.06 -19.03
N PHE A 66 6.88 8.54 -17.95
CA PHE A 66 7.78 9.29 -17.08
C PHE A 66 9.20 8.69 -16.98
N GLY A 67 9.70 8.18 -18.11
CA GLY A 67 11.10 7.72 -18.18
C GLY A 67 11.46 6.55 -17.26
N GLY A 68 10.52 5.64 -17.01
CA GLY A 68 10.72 4.47 -16.16
C GLY A 68 10.32 4.69 -14.68
N THR A 69 9.85 5.90 -14.34
CA THR A 69 9.36 6.23 -12.98
C THR A 69 7.84 6.37 -12.97
N ALA A 70 7.25 6.32 -11.77
CA ALA A 70 5.86 6.62 -11.54
C ALA A 70 5.76 7.66 -10.41
N PRO A 71 5.66 8.96 -10.73
CA PRO A 71 5.63 10.01 -9.71
C PRO A 71 4.41 9.88 -8.80
N GLY A 72 4.59 10.02 -7.47
CA GLY A 72 3.53 9.79 -6.49
C GLY A 72 2.26 10.59 -6.72
N LYS A 73 2.36 11.87 -7.10
CA LYS A 73 1.19 12.71 -7.42
C LYS A 73 0.41 12.21 -8.63
N GLU A 74 1.10 11.65 -9.62
CA GLU A 74 0.46 11.07 -10.79
C GLU A 74 -0.20 9.73 -10.44
N GLN A 75 0.41 8.94 -9.56
CA GLN A 75 -0.17 7.72 -9.03
C GLN A 75 -1.48 8.02 -8.28
N GLU A 76 -1.48 8.99 -7.38
CA GLU A 76 -2.67 9.44 -6.66
C GLU A 76 -3.77 9.90 -7.63
N ARG A 77 -3.42 10.72 -8.64
CA ARG A 77 -4.38 11.28 -9.59
C ARG A 77 -5.01 10.22 -10.49
N GLU A 78 -4.23 9.29 -11.01
CA GLU A 78 -4.69 8.31 -12.00
C GLU A 78 -5.11 6.98 -11.37
N GLY A 79 -4.56 6.64 -10.20
CA GLY A 79 -4.82 5.37 -9.53
C GLY A 79 -6.25 5.20 -9.04
N GLY A 80 -6.88 6.25 -8.52
CA GLY A 80 -8.24 6.20 -8.00
C GLY A 80 -9.27 5.71 -9.03
N PRO A 81 -9.41 6.35 -10.20
CA PRO A 81 -10.30 5.89 -11.26
C PRO A 81 -10.01 4.48 -11.76
N MET A 82 -8.73 4.10 -11.85
CA MET A 82 -8.32 2.76 -12.29
C MET A 82 -8.67 1.69 -11.25
N ALA A 83 -8.42 1.96 -9.97
CA ALA A 83 -8.81 1.09 -8.87
C ALA A 83 -10.34 0.90 -8.83
N ARG A 84 -11.11 1.98 -8.97
CA ARG A 84 -12.57 1.92 -9.04
C ARG A 84 -13.04 0.97 -10.14
N ALA A 85 -12.56 1.15 -11.36
CA ALA A 85 -12.97 0.34 -12.51
C ALA A 85 -12.67 -1.15 -12.31
N LEU A 86 -11.51 -1.48 -11.73
CA LEU A 86 -11.15 -2.87 -11.41
C LEU A 86 -12.05 -3.44 -10.33
N LEU A 87 -12.26 -2.70 -9.22
CA LEU A 87 -13.03 -3.18 -8.07
C LEU A 87 -14.53 -3.30 -8.37
N GLU A 88 -15.10 -2.42 -9.20
CA GLU A 88 -16.48 -2.54 -9.70
C GLU A 88 -16.64 -3.80 -10.54
N LYS A 89 -15.72 -4.06 -11.45
CA LYS A 89 -15.70 -5.29 -12.25
C LYS A 89 -15.56 -6.54 -11.37
N CYS A 90 -14.88 -6.41 -10.26
CA CYS A 90 -14.77 -7.45 -9.24
C CYS A 90 -16.02 -7.59 -8.36
N GLY A 91 -17.02 -6.71 -8.45
CA GLY A 91 -18.23 -6.76 -7.63
C GLY A 91 -17.99 -6.42 -6.15
N VAL A 92 -17.00 -5.61 -5.85
CA VAL A 92 -16.75 -5.08 -4.49
C VAL A 92 -17.87 -4.08 -4.14
N PRO A 93 -18.41 -4.07 -2.90
CA PRO A 93 -19.46 -3.12 -2.51
C PRO A 93 -19.01 -1.65 -2.63
N SER A 94 -19.90 -0.79 -3.17
CA SER A 94 -19.59 0.62 -3.43
C SER A 94 -19.01 1.38 -2.24
N PRO A 95 -19.51 1.25 -0.98
CA PRO A 95 -18.92 1.98 0.14
C PRO A 95 -17.45 1.62 0.37
N ARG A 96 -17.08 0.34 0.19
CA ARG A 96 -15.67 -0.09 0.29
C ARG A 96 -14.86 0.46 -0.88
N ILE A 97 -15.40 0.43 -2.10
CA ILE A 97 -14.72 1.03 -3.27
C ILE A 97 -14.42 2.51 -3.01
N ASP A 98 -15.38 3.27 -2.53
CA ASP A 98 -15.20 4.69 -2.28
C ASP A 98 -14.06 4.96 -1.27
N ARG A 99 -13.99 4.16 -0.21
CA ARG A 99 -12.89 4.27 0.78
C ARG A 99 -11.55 3.82 0.21
N VAL A 100 -11.50 2.72 -0.54
CA VAL A 100 -10.28 2.23 -1.20
C VAL A 100 -9.76 3.26 -2.21
N VAL A 101 -10.64 3.84 -3.02
CA VAL A 101 -10.28 4.91 -3.97
C VAL A 101 -9.65 6.09 -3.24
N PHE A 102 -10.27 6.55 -2.14
CA PHE A 102 -9.70 7.59 -1.31
C PHE A 102 -8.28 7.23 -0.82
N LEU A 103 -8.07 6.00 -0.36
CA LEU A 103 -6.76 5.54 0.10
C LEU A 103 -5.72 5.53 -1.04
N VAL A 104 -6.11 5.08 -2.22
CA VAL A 104 -5.25 5.10 -3.42
C VAL A 104 -4.88 6.54 -3.81
N GLU A 105 -5.84 7.46 -3.77
CA GLU A 105 -5.62 8.88 -4.08
C GLU A 105 -4.78 9.63 -3.03
N HIS A 106 -4.45 8.98 -1.90
CA HIS A 106 -3.72 9.62 -0.80
C HIS A 106 -2.55 8.79 -0.26
N HIS A 107 -2.14 7.71 -0.94
CA HIS A 107 -1.10 6.82 -0.41
C HIS A 107 0.32 7.40 -0.43
N HIS A 108 0.54 8.54 -1.09
CA HIS A 108 1.73 9.38 -0.98
C HIS A 108 1.52 10.65 -0.17
N THR A 109 0.35 10.81 0.46
CA THR A 109 0.01 11.94 1.31
C THR A 109 0.12 11.55 2.78
N TYR A 110 1.05 12.17 3.51
CA TYR A 110 1.44 11.77 4.87
C TYR A 110 0.88 12.68 5.97
N THR A 111 0.00 13.61 5.62
CA THR A 111 -0.63 14.55 6.54
C THR A 111 -2.15 14.48 6.43
N GLY A 112 -2.85 14.80 7.52
CA GLY A 112 -4.31 14.76 7.54
C GLY A 112 -4.90 13.35 7.57
N VAL A 113 -4.12 12.36 7.99
CA VAL A 113 -4.55 10.95 8.08
C VAL A 113 -5.75 10.83 9.02
N ASP A 114 -6.88 10.34 8.47
CA ASP A 114 -8.18 10.35 9.14
C ASP A 114 -8.64 9.00 9.71
N GLY A 115 -7.91 7.93 9.42
CA GLY A 115 -8.31 6.57 9.83
C GLY A 115 -7.15 5.59 9.97
N LYS A 116 -7.40 4.48 10.67
CA LYS A 116 -6.41 3.42 10.85
C LYS A 116 -6.06 2.72 9.52
N ASP A 117 -7.02 2.58 8.62
CA ASP A 117 -6.81 1.99 7.29
C ASP A 117 -5.78 2.77 6.47
N TRP A 118 -5.90 4.11 6.43
CA TRP A 118 -4.93 4.96 5.74
C TRP A 118 -3.56 4.89 6.42
N GLN A 119 -3.52 5.01 7.75
CA GLN A 119 -2.26 4.91 8.50
C GLN A 119 -1.54 3.58 8.26
N ILE A 120 -2.27 2.47 8.30
CA ILE A 120 -1.72 1.13 8.07
C ILE A 120 -1.20 0.97 6.64
N LEU A 121 -1.92 1.49 5.65
CA LEU A 121 -1.47 1.45 4.24
C LEU A 121 -0.13 2.17 4.06
N LEU A 122 -0.01 3.39 4.62
CA LEU A 122 1.24 4.17 4.54
C LEU A 122 2.42 3.43 5.18
N GLU A 123 2.21 2.82 6.33
CA GLU A 123 3.25 2.08 7.05
C GLU A 123 3.64 0.79 6.32
N ALA A 124 2.66 0.03 5.84
CA ALA A 124 2.89 -1.22 5.11
C ALA A 124 3.65 -0.99 3.80
N ASP A 125 3.25 0.02 3.03
CA ASP A 125 3.93 0.40 1.79
C ASP A 125 5.38 0.84 2.06
N PHE A 126 5.60 1.65 3.10
CA PHE A 126 6.96 2.06 3.46
C PHE A 126 7.85 0.89 3.86
N LEU A 127 7.35 -0.11 4.60
CA LEU A 127 8.14 -1.30 4.98
C LEU A 127 8.68 -2.04 3.75
N VAL A 128 7.92 -2.06 2.66
CA VAL A 128 8.34 -2.68 1.40
C VAL A 128 9.28 -1.77 0.62
N ASN A 129 8.92 -0.49 0.46
CA ASN A 129 9.71 0.49 -0.28
C ASN A 129 11.10 0.71 0.33
N ALA A 130 11.23 0.68 1.65
CA ALA A 130 12.52 0.83 2.32
C ALA A 130 13.52 -0.25 1.90
N HIS A 131 13.06 -1.49 1.72
CA HIS A 131 13.90 -2.58 1.21
C HIS A 131 14.14 -2.47 -0.31
N GLU A 132 13.09 -2.30 -1.09
CA GLU A 132 13.16 -2.29 -2.55
C GLU A 132 14.00 -1.11 -3.09
N SER A 133 13.99 0.02 -2.40
CA SER A 133 14.79 1.19 -2.72
C SER A 133 16.11 1.27 -1.96
N SER A 134 16.46 0.28 -1.14
CA SER A 134 17.66 0.26 -0.30
C SER A 134 17.86 1.58 0.46
N LEU A 135 16.80 2.03 1.15
CA LEU A 135 16.83 3.31 1.85
C LEU A 135 17.89 3.29 2.97
N PRO A 136 18.70 4.35 3.09
CA PRO A 136 19.68 4.45 4.16
C PRO A 136 18.99 4.62 5.53
N ARG A 137 19.66 4.17 6.59
CA ARG A 137 19.14 4.19 7.97
C ARG A 137 18.54 5.53 8.38
N TYR A 138 19.20 6.64 8.08
CA TYR A 138 18.70 7.97 8.45
C TYR A 138 17.35 8.33 7.80
N ALA A 139 17.11 7.84 6.57
CA ALA A 139 15.84 8.04 5.87
C ALA A 139 14.71 7.21 6.52
N VAL A 140 15.01 5.97 6.91
CA VAL A 140 14.09 5.11 7.66
C VAL A 140 13.73 5.74 9.02
N GLU A 141 14.72 6.23 9.76
CA GLU A 141 14.52 6.91 11.05
C GLU A 141 13.67 8.18 10.90
N ALA A 142 13.90 8.96 9.84
CA ALA A 142 13.12 10.16 9.54
C ALA A 142 11.65 9.81 9.22
N PHE A 143 11.41 8.80 8.40
CA PHE A 143 10.07 8.37 8.05
C PHE A 143 9.33 7.77 9.26
N ARG A 144 10.03 6.96 10.07
CA ARG A 144 9.51 6.45 11.34
C ARG A 144 9.01 7.59 12.23
N ARG A 145 9.82 8.60 12.45
CA ARG A 145 9.49 9.75 13.31
C ARG A 145 8.31 10.56 12.77
N ASN A 146 8.28 10.78 11.46
CA ASN A 146 7.33 11.70 10.85
C ASN A 146 5.99 11.05 10.48
N VAL A 147 5.98 9.75 10.13
CA VAL A 147 4.81 9.08 9.54
C VAL A 147 4.28 7.92 10.38
N PHE A 148 5.15 7.06 10.93
CA PHE A 148 4.67 5.88 11.67
C PHE A 148 3.95 6.28 12.96
N ARG A 149 2.79 5.64 13.22
CA ARG A 149 1.93 5.91 14.38
C ARG A 149 1.42 4.64 15.05
N THR A 150 1.26 3.52 14.31
CA THR A 150 0.80 2.28 14.92
C THR A 150 1.90 1.64 15.75
N ALA A 151 1.55 1.06 16.90
CA ALA A 151 2.52 0.38 17.77
C ALA A 151 3.15 -0.81 17.04
N SER A 152 2.35 -1.54 16.27
CA SER A 152 2.80 -2.73 15.53
C SER A 152 3.69 -2.37 14.36
N GLY A 153 3.32 -1.35 13.57
CA GLY A 153 4.15 -0.87 12.45
C GLY A 153 5.52 -0.38 12.93
N ILE A 154 5.56 0.38 14.03
CA ILE A 154 6.81 0.85 14.65
C ILE A 154 7.69 -0.32 15.09
N ARG A 155 7.12 -1.36 15.72
CA ARG A 155 7.90 -2.55 16.10
C ARG A 155 8.49 -3.26 14.89
N LEU A 156 7.66 -3.53 13.87
CA LEU A 156 8.12 -4.18 12.63
C LEU A 156 9.24 -3.39 11.96
N LEU A 157 9.08 -2.07 11.84
CA LEU A 157 10.11 -1.22 11.23
C LEU A 157 11.41 -1.27 12.03
N ASN A 158 11.35 -1.18 13.36
CA ASN A 158 12.53 -1.26 14.22
C ASN A 158 13.26 -2.59 14.05
N GLU A 159 12.54 -3.71 14.13
CA GLU A 159 13.11 -5.05 13.99
C GLU A 159 13.74 -5.28 12.60
N MET A 160 13.07 -4.79 11.55
CA MET A 160 13.53 -4.99 10.18
C MET A 160 14.74 -4.13 9.80
N TYR A 161 14.82 -2.90 10.32
CA TYR A 161 15.74 -1.89 9.77
C TYR A 161 16.62 -1.18 10.79
N LEU A 162 16.25 -1.15 12.08
CA LEU A 162 16.93 -0.32 13.05
C LEU A 162 17.62 -1.09 14.18
N GLU A 163 17.07 -2.21 14.62
CA GLU A 163 17.59 -2.99 15.76
C GLU A 163 18.55 -4.10 15.34
N ASN A 164 18.28 -4.76 14.22
CA ASN A 164 19.01 -5.93 13.73
C ASN A 164 19.76 -5.69 12.41
N ALA A 165 19.86 -4.45 11.95
CA ALA A 165 20.65 -4.16 10.76
C ALA A 165 22.11 -4.52 11.00
N GLN A 166 22.59 -5.61 10.38
CA GLN A 166 24.02 -5.94 10.34
C GLN A 166 24.71 -4.77 9.62
N GLU A 167 25.74 -4.23 10.24
CA GLU A 167 26.62 -3.19 9.71
C GLU A 167 27.29 -3.63 8.41
#